data_bf3fc70a564cc8062f70f8189bb4a7d8
#
_entry.id   bf3fc70a564cc8062f70f8189bb4a7d8
#
_cell.length_a   1.000
_cell.length_b   1.000
_cell.length_c   1.000
_cell.angle_alpha   90.00
_cell.angle_beta   90.00
_cell.angle_gamma   90.00
#
_symmetry.space_group_name_H-M   'P 1'
#
loop_
_entity.id
_entity.type
_entity.pdbx_description
1 polymer ?
#
loop_
_entity_poly.entity_id
_entity_poly.type
_entity_poly.pdbx_seq_one_letter_code
_entity_poly.pdbx_strand_id
1 'polypeptide(L)'
;IPFTEYVQEWDCEKGDLFLIPTGTVHCSGKDNLVLEISATTWWFTFKVYDYVRKDLDGKPRAINIDHAKANIEWHKKREWVKDNLIQEPVLVGSQGANEEYRLGKRPDLLFYVNRIHLVDQWRDNTGGEVLLINLVEGERIRVRSVRQPEVSVELGYAESYILPAVFGEFEIINLGSAPCKIVKAGVSPEWDVKIVE
;
A
#
# COMPACT_ATOMS: atom_id res chain seq x y z
N ILE A 1 -0.80 13.46 29.59
CA ILE A 1 -1.97 13.84 28.76
C ILE A 1 -2.54 12.55 28.19
N PRO A 2 -3.81 12.23 28.43
CA PRO A 2 -4.44 11.07 27.80
C PRO A 2 -4.61 11.35 26.31
N PHE A 3 -3.67 10.88 25.48
CA PHE A 3 -3.65 11.18 24.06
C PHE A 3 -4.90 10.67 23.31
N THR A 4 -5.55 9.63 23.81
CA THR A 4 -6.80 9.08 23.25
C THR A 4 -7.99 10.04 23.29
N GLU A 5 -7.91 11.13 24.07
CA GLU A 5 -8.90 12.21 24.02
C GLU A 5 -8.72 13.09 22.75
N TYR A 6 -7.54 13.04 22.12
CA TYR A 6 -7.17 13.89 20.98
C TYR A 6 -6.94 13.12 19.71
N VAL A 7 -6.55 11.85 19.80
CA VAL A 7 -6.22 10.99 18.68
C VAL A 7 -7.17 9.80 18.64
N GLN A 8 -7.87 9.63 17.53
CA GLN A 8 -8.74 8.50 17.32
C GLN A 8 -7.92 7.24 17.07
N GLU A 9 -8.21 6.18 17.81
CA GLU A 9 -7.71 4.85 17.56
C GLU A 9 -8.74 4.04 16.75
N TRP A 10 -8.24 3.24 15.82
CA TRP A 10 -9.01 2.31 15.01
C TRP A 10 -8.45 0.91 15.21
N ASP A 11 -9.31 -0.01 15.60
CA ASP A 11 -8.95 -1.43 15.59
C ASP A 11 -8.73 -1.87 14.15
N CYS A 12 -7.76 -2.77 13.96
CA CYS A 12 -7.46 -3.30 12.64
C CYS A 12 -7.18 -4.79 12.69
N GLU A 13 -7.51 -5.45 11.61
CA GLU A 13 -7.26 -6.86 11.39
C GLU A 13 -6.25 -7.07 10.25
N LYS A 14 -5.74 -8.31 10.16
CA LYS A 14 -4.82 -8.68 9.08
C LYS A 14 -5.49 -8.48 7.71
N GLY A 15 -4.91 -7.63 6.90
CA GLY A 15 -5.35 -7.34 5.55
C GLY A 15 -6.16 -6.06 5.39
N ASP A 16 -6.40 -5.33 6.47
CA ASP A 16 -7.02 -4.02 6.39
C ASP A 16 -6.11 -3.02 5.68
N LEU A 17 -6.71 -2.09 4.97
CA LEU A 17 -6.03 -0.97 4.34
C LEU A 17 -6.58 0.34 4.89
N PHE A 18 -5.67 1.21 5.31
CA PHE A 18 -5.96 2.60 5.65
C PHE A 18 -5.32 3.51 4.61
N LEU A 19 -6.13 4.26 3.90
CA LEU A 19 -5.65 5.28 2.97
C LEU A 19 -5.21 6.53 3.74
N ILE A 20 -4.04 7.05 3.42
CA ILE A 20 -3.47 8.18 4.17
C ILE A 20 -3.04 9.29 3.19
N PRO A 21 -3.96 10.16 2.79
CA PRO A 21 -3.63 11.32 1.98
C PRO A 21 -2.82 12.35 2.78
N THR A 22 -2.10 13.20 2.07
CA THR A 22 -1.32 14.30 2.64
C THR A 22 -2.13 15.09 3.68
N GLY A 23 -1.47 15.56 4.72
CA GLY A 23 -2.08 16.34 5.81
C GLY A 23 -2.87 15.52 6.84
N THR A 24 -2.81 14.19 6.77
CA THR A 24 -3.44 13.29 7.74
C THR A 24 -2.46 12.87 8.82
N VAL A 25 -2.73 13.22 10.07
CA VAL A 25 -1.93 12.75 11.22
C VAL A 25 -2.22 11.27 11.46
N HIS A 26 -1.18 10.47 11.48
CA HIS A 26 -1.33 9.01 11.63
C HIS A 26 -0.11 8.36 12.29
N CYS A 27 -0.33 7.21 12.86
CA CYS A 27 0.72 6.27 13.27
C CYS A 27 0.13 4.86 13.37
N SER A 28 0.98 3.84 13.40
CA SER A 28 0.56 2.49 13.75
C SER A 28 0.67 2.28 15.26
N GLY A 29 -0.28 1.53 15.82
CA GLY A 29 -0.25 1.10 17.21
C GLY A 29 0.76 -0.03 17.45
N LYS A 30 0.81 -0.50 18.69
CA LYS A 30 1.66 -1.62 19.11
C LYS A 30 1.21 -2.92 18.43
N ASP A 31 2.16 -3.82 18.20
CA ASP A 31 1.96 -5.18 17.67
C ASP A 31 1.38 -5.23 16.24
N ASN A 32 1.52 -4.16 15.47
CA ASN A 32 1.18 -4.11 14.05
C ASN A 32 2.41 -4.32 13.16
N LEU A 33 2.28 -5.21 12.18
CA LEU A 33 3.18 -5.29 11.04
C LEU A 33 2.52 -4.58 9.85
N VAL A 34 3.16 -3.54 9.35
CA VAL A 34 2.59 -2.66 8.33
C VAL A 34 3.36 -2.79 7.01
N LEU A 35 2.64 -3.03 5.91
CA LEU A 35 3.15 -2.81 4.56
C LEU A 35 2.76 -1.39 4.15
N GLU A 36 3.73 -0.51 3.96
CA GLU A 36 3.51 0.83 3.45
C GLU A 36 3.67 0.86 1.92
N ILE A 37 2.62 1.31 1.23
CA ILE A 37 2.64 1.64 -0.18
C ILE A 37 2.54 3.15 -0.28
N SER A 38 3.58 3.77 -0.79
CA SER A 38 3.76 5.21 -0.73
C SER A 38 4.18 5.77 -2.09
N ALA A 39 3.63 6.94 -2.42
CA ALA A 39 4.05 7.76 -3.55
C ALA A 39 4.58 9.09 -3.03
N THR A 40 5.79 9.07 -2.49
CA THR A 40 6.45 10.24 -1.95
C THR A 40 7.50 10.75 -2.93
N THR A 41 7.44 12.03 -3.26
CA THR A 41 8.41 12.69 -4.15
C THR A 41 9.73 12.99 -3.45
N TRP A 42 9.72 13.10 -2.13
CA TRP A 42 10.86 13.42 -1.28
C TRP A 42 10.52 13.11 0.19
N TRP A 43 11.38 13.39 1.10
CA TRP A 43 11.38 13.17 2.54
C TRP A 43 10.24 13.82 3.35
N PHE A 44 9.02 13.91 2.94
CA PHE A 44 8.03 14.71 3.62
C PHE A 44 7.18 13.95 4.63
N THR A 45 7.83 13.53 5.71
CA THR A 45 7.10 13.23 6.94
C THR A 45 7.48 14.27 8.00
N PHE A 46 6.53 15.13 8.35
CA PHE A 46 6.70 16.02 9.49
C PHE A 46 6.36 15.26 10.77
N LYS A 47 7.38 14.94 11.54
CA LYS A 47 7.19 14.22 12.80
C LYS A 47 6.57 15.12 13.85
N VAL A 48 5.38 14.74 14.30
CA VAL A 48 4.67 15.39 15.41
C VAL A 48 5.13 14.80 16.74
N TYR A 49 5.40 13.50 16.76
CA TYR A 49 5.91 12.76 17.91
C TYR A 49 6.79 11.59 17.41
N ASP A 50 7.85 11.27 18.13
CA ASP A 50 8.80 10.23 17.74
C ASP A 50 9.26 9.35 18.94
N TYR A 51 8.42 9.16 19.93
CA TYR A 51 8.69 8.29 21.10
C TYR A 51 10.01 8.61 21.82
N VAL A 52 10.50 9.85 21.71
CA VAL A 52 11.81 10.28 22.23
C VAL A 52 12.97 9.40 21.74
N ARG A 53 12.83 8.80 20.55
CA ARG A 53 13.90 7.98 19.95
C ARG A 53 15.14 8.82 19.74
N LYS A 54 16.28 8.20 20.01
CA LYS A 54 17.58 8.82 19.80
C LYS A 54 18.12 8.52 18.40
N ASP A 55 18.84 9.46 17.84
CA ASP A 55 19.65 9.26 16.65
C ASP A 55 21.02 8.61 16.98
N LEU A 56 21.89 8.52 16.00
CA LEU A 56 23.22 7.94 16.14
C LEU A 56 24.11 8.74 17.12
N ASP A 57 23.83 10.02 17.31
CA ASP A 57 24.55 10.89 18.25
C ASP A 57 23.98 10.80 19.68
N GLY A 58 23.00 9.95 19.91
CA GLY A 58 22.36 9.73 21.20
C GLY A 58 21.40 10.86 21.62
N LYS A 59 21.10 11.79 20.73
CA LYS A 59 20.15 12.89 20.97
C LYS A 59 18.75 12.49 20.47
N PRO A 60 17.67 13.01 21.09
CA PRO A 60 16.33 12.82 20.54
C PRO A 60 16.27 13.33 19.10
N ARG A 61 15.64 12.54 18.21
CA ARG A 61 15.42 12.95 16.82
C ARG A 61 14.52 14.18 16.77
N ALA A 62 14.78 15.05 15.79
CA ALA A 62 14.00 16.26 15.62
C ALA A 62 12.54 15.97 15.32
N ILE A 63 11.64 16.76 15.92
CA ILE A 63 10.22 16.84 15.57
C ILE A 63 9.93 18.17 14.89
N ASN A 64 8.91 18.21 14.03
CA ASN A 64 8.66 19.31 13.11
C ASN A 64 7.30 19.96 13.38
N ILE A 65 7.06 20.39 14.61
CA ILE A 65 5.73 20.82 15.07
C ILE A 65 5.16 21.98 14.24
N ASP A 66 5.94 23.02 13.97
CA ASP A 66 5.47 24.19 13.25
C ASP A 66 5.14 23.88 11.79
N HIS A 67 6.02 23.11 11.14
CA HIS A 67 5.75 22.61 9.77
C HIS A 67 4.53 21.68 9.73
N ALA A 68 4.41 20.79 10.71
CA ALA A 68 3.25 19.90 10.82
C ALA A 68 1.96 20.70 10.96
N LYS A 69 1.92 21.67 11.88
CA LYS A 69 0.73 22.53 12.08
C LYS A 69 0.30 23.26 10.79
N ALA A 70 1.25 23.70 9.98
CA ALA A 70 0.97 24.38 8.73
C ALA A 70 0.41 23.45 7.63
N ASN A 71 0.67 22.12 7.74
CA ASN A 71 0.29 21.13 6.73
C ASN A 71 -0.83 20.19 7.18
N ILE A 72 -1.24 20.18 8.44
CA ILE A 72 -2.34 19.35 8.92
C ILE A 72 -3.66 19.87 8.34
N GLU A 73 -4.42 18.98 7.74
CA GLU A 73 -5.78 19.25 7.33
C GLU A 73 -6.76 18.97 8.47
N TRP A 74 -7.06 19.98 9.27
CA TRP A 74 -7.81 19.90 10.52
C TRP A 74 -9.25 19.42 10.41
N HIS A 75 -9.81 19.36 9.20
CA HIS A 75 -11.13 18.80 8.94
C HIS A 75 -11.14 17.26 8.95
N LYS A 76 -9.99 16.61 8.79
CA LYS A 76 -9.84 15.15 8.78
C LYS A 76 -9.97 14.56 10.18
N LYS A 77 -11.16 14.68 10.74
CA LYS A 77 -11.55 14.15 12.05
C LYS A 77 -12.19 12.77 11.89
N ARG A 78 -12.59 12.18 13.01
CA ARG A 78 -13.10 10.81 13.13
C ARG A 78 -14.10 10.42 12.03
N GLU A 79 -15.18 11.16 11.87
CA GLU A 79 -16.23 10.83 10.90
C GLU A 79 -15.70 10.91 9.46
N TRP A 80 -14.95 11.98 9.18
CA TRP A 80 -14.32 12.11 7.87
C TRP A 80 -13.36 10.97 7.55
N VAL A 81 -12.54 10.55 8.50
CA VAL A 81 -11.61 9.40 8.36
C VAL A 81 -12.38 8.12 8.08
N LYS A 82 -13.43 7.84 8.87
CA LYS A 82 -14.27 6.67 8.70
C LYS A 82 -14.88 6.60 7.30
N ASP A 83 -15.41 7.71 6.82
CA ASP A 83 -16.15 7.74 5.55
C ASP A 83 -15.24 7.80 4.32
N ASN A 84 -13.96 8.20 4.49
CA ASN A 84 -13.08 8.49 3.36
C ASN A 84 -11.81 7.64 3.30
N LEU A 85 -11.29 7.17 4.44
CA LEU A 85 -9.98 6.50 4.48
C LEU A 85 -10.08 4.99 4.74
N ILE A 86 -11.18 4.53 5.29
CA ILE A 86 -11.45 3.11 5.55
C ILE A 86 -12.48 2.65 4.51
N GLN A 87 -12.02 1.85 3.55
CA GLN A 87 -12.86 1.41 2.43
C GLN A 87 -13.07 -0.10 2.51
N GLU A 88 -14.30 -0.53 2.22
CA GLU A 88 -14.60 -1.96 2.09
C GLU A 88 -13.98 -2.51 0.80
N PRO A 89 -13.38 -3.71 0.83
CA PRO A 89 -12.86 -4.36 -0.35
C PRO A 89 -13.96 -4.63 -1.39
N VAL A 90 -13.70 -4.27 -2.65
CA VAL A 90 -14.64 -4.46 -3.75
C VAL A 90 -14.06 -5.49 -4.73
N LEU A 91 -14.81 -6.54 -5.06
CA LEU A 91 -14.44 -7.52 -6.08
C LEU A 91 -14.34 -6.81 -7.44
N VAL A 92 -13.17 -6.88 -8.09
CA VAL A 92 -12.90 -6.23 -9.38
C VAL A 92 -12.52 -7.22 -10.47
N GLY A 93 -12.23 -8.48 -10.14
CA GLY A 93 -11.91 -9.51 -11.11
C GLY A 93 -11.97 -10.91 -10.52
N SER A 94 -12.17 -11.91 -11.40
CA SER A 94 -12.11 -13.33 -11.04
C SER A 94 -11.56 -14.16 -12.20
N GLN A 95 -10.77 -15.18 -11.90
CA GLN A 95 -10.25 -16.16 -12.85
C GLN A 95 -10.29 -17.54 -12.20
N GLY A 96 -11.28 -18.36 -12.56
CA GLY A 96 -11.53 -19.65 -11.90
C GLY A 96 -11.85 -19.47 -10.42
N ALA A 97 -11.02 -20.04 -9.55
CA ALA A 97 -11.13 -19.92 -8.10
C ALA A 97 -10.38 -18.71 -7.52
N ASN A 98 -9.73 -17.92 -8.37
CA ASN A 98 -8.94 -16.77 -7.95
C ASN A 98 -9.78 -15.49 -8.04
N GLU A 99 -9.55 -14.57 -7.12
CA GLU A 99 -10.31 -13.33 -7.02
C GLU A 99 -9.38 -12.13 -6.79
N GLU A 100 -9.71 -11.00 -7.40
CA GLU A 100 -9.03 -9.73 -7.17
C GLU A 100 -9.99 -8.73 -6.55
N TYR A 101 -9.59 -8.14 -5.43
CA TYR A 101 -10.33 -7.13 -4.71
C TYR A 101 -9.60 -5.79 -4.75
N ARG A 102 -10.32 -4.72 -5.07
CA ARG A 102 -9.87 -3.36 -4.81
C ARG A 102 -9.96 -3.09 -3.32
N LEU A 103 -8.83 -2.85 -2.66
CA LEU A 103 -8.78 -2.51 -1.24
C LEU A 103 -9.01 -1.03 -1.01
N GLY A 104 -8.42 -0.18 -1.86
CA GLY A 104 -8.60 1.25 -1.73
C GLY A 104 -8.13 2.03 -2.95
N LYS A 105 -8.82 3.15 -3.18
CA LYS A 105 -8.55 4.10 -4.24
C LYS A 105 -9.13 5.45 -3.87
N ARG A 106 -8.40 6.51 -4.17
CA ARG A 106 -8.86 7.90 -4.01
C ARG A 106 -8.35 8.77 -5.16
N PRO A 107 -9.13 9.78 -5.58
CA PRO A 107 -8.70 10.69 -6.65
C PRO A 107 -7.46 11.53 -6.30
N ASP A 108 -7.21 11.75 -5.01
CA ASP A 108 -6.08 12.53 -4.48
C ASP A 108 -4.86 11.66 -4.15
N LEU A 109 -4.91 10.36 -4.46
CA LEU A 109 -3.77 9.44 -4.34
C LEU A 109 -3.29 8.98 -5.72
N LEU A 110 -1.97 8.98 -5.90
CA LEU A 110 -1.29 8.60 -7.15
C LEU A 110 -1.42 7.12 -7.51
N PHE A 111 -1.88 6.28 -6.60
CA PHE A 111 -1.90 4.85 -6.74
C PHE A 111 -3.24 4.25 -6.28
N TYR A 112 -3.49 3.06 -6.74
CA TYR A 112 -4.52 2.17 -6.22
C TYR A 112 -3.88 0.93 -5.60
N VAL A 113 -4.63 0.25 -4.72
CA VAL A 113 -4.19 -0.99 -4.08
C VAL A 113 -5.25 -2.06 -4.28
N ASN A 114 -4.84 -3.17 -4.86
CA ASN A 114 -5.65 -4.37 -5.01
C ASN A 114 -5.03 -5.53 -4.21
N ARG A 115 -5.84 -6.52 -3.88
CA ARG A 115 -5.40 -7.79 -3.31
C ARG A 115 -5.92 -8.94 -4.13
N ILE A 116 -5.03 -9.81 -4.57
CA ILE A 116 -5.37 -11.04 -5.27
C ILE A 116 -5.39 -12.18 -4.26
N HIS A 117 -6.50 -12.90 -4.17
CA HIS A 117 -6.61 -14.19 -3.52
C HIS A 117 -6.31 -15.24 -4.57
N LEU A 118 -5.14 -15.85 -4.48
CA LEU A 118 -4.59 -16.76 -5.48
C LEU A 118 -4.62 -18.19 -4.97
N VAL A 119 -5.37 -19.04 -5.67
CA VAL A 119 -5.41 -20.49 -5.43
C VAL A 119 -4.33 -21.17 -6.27
N ASP A 120 -4.31 -20.90 -7.57
CA ASP A 120 -3.43 -21.56 -8.54
C ASP A 120 -2.66 -20.57 -9.42
N GLN A 121 -3.34 -19.90 -10.36
CA GLN A 121 -2.72 -19.02 -11.34
C GLN A 121 -3.61 -17.83 -11.68
N TRP A 122 -2.98 -16.65 -11.77
CA TRP A 122 -3.60 -15.40 -12.20
C TRP A 122 -2.86 -14.82 -13.40
N ARG A 123 -3.61 -14.43 -14.45
CA ARG A 123 -3.08 -13.69 -15.59
C ARG A 123 -3.41 -12.22 -15.48
N ASP A 124 -2.45 -11.39 -15.83
CA ASP A 124 -2.62 -9.93 -15.80
C ASP A 124 -1.72 -9.27 -16.85
N ASN A 125 -1.84 -7.95 -16.95
CA ASN A 125 -1.06 -7.14 -17.88
C ASN A 125 -0.68 -5.83 -17.18
N THR A 126 0.55 -5.38 -17.37
CA THR A 126 0.99 -4.08 -16.84
C THR A 126 0.21 -2.91 -17.44
N GLY A 127 -0.38 -3.09 -18.63
CA GLY A 127 -1.15 -2.04 -19.31
C GLY A 127 -0.31 -0.83 -19.73
N GLY A 128 1.03 -0.98 -19.75
CA GLY A 128 1.95 0.13 -20.01
C GLY A 128 2.32 0.92 -18.77
N GLU A 129 1.91 0.47 -17.57
CA GLU A 129 2.19 1.11 -16.28
C GLU A 129 3.06 0.22 -15.41
N VAL A 130 3.75 0.83 -14.44
CA VAL A 130 4.50 0.09 -13.43
C VAL A 130 3.53 -0.56 -12.43
N LEU A 131 3.81 -1.82 -12.09
CA LEU A 131 3.10 -2.52 -11.02
C LEU A 131 4.07 -2.97 -9.92
N LEU A 132 3.61 -2.94 -8.68
CA LEU A 132 4.29 -3.51 -7.53
C LEU A 132 3.51 -4.73 -7.06
N ILE A 133 4.23 -5.82 -6.82
CA ILE A 133 3.69 -7.10 -6.36
C ILE A 133 4.36 -7.46 -5.03
N ASN A 134 3.57 -7.75 -4.01
CA ASN A 134 4.06 -8.16 -2.69
C ASN A 134 3.33 -9.42 -2.26
N LEU A 135 4.05 -10.49 -1.93
CA LEU A 135 3.44 -11.67 -1.32
C LEU A 135 3.24 -11.43 0.18
N VAL A 136 1.98 -11.24 0.58
CA VAL A 136 1.62 -10.89 1.98
C VAL A 136 1.06 -12.06 2.79
N GLU A 137 0.71 -13.15 2.13
CA GLU A 137 0.29 -14.41 2.77
C GLU A 137 0.56 -15.57 1.84
N GLY A 138 1.12 -16.66 2.35
CA GLY A 138 1.50 -17.85 1.59
C GLY A 138 3.00 -18.10 1.63
N GLU A 139 3.43 -19.13 0.91
CA GLU A 139 4.81 -19.61 0.95
C GLU A 139 5.67 -18.98 -0.15
N ARG A 140 5.23 -19.14 -1.39
CA ARG A 140 5.99 -18.73 -2.58
C ARG A 140 5.09 -18.58 -3.79
N ILE A 141 5.40 -17.59 -4.62
CA ILE A 141 4.80 -17.39 -5.94
C ILE A 141 5.90 -17.26 -6.99
N ARG A 142 5.53 -17.49 -8.25
CA ARG A 142 6.35 -17.15 -9.41
C ARG A 142 5.62 -16.13 -10.27
N VAL A 143 6.29 -15.05 -10.61
CA VAL A 143 5.84 -14.08 -11.61
C VAL A 143 6.61 -14.34 -12.89
N ARG A 144 5.90 -14.57 -14.01
CA ARG A 144 6.49 -14.99 -15.29
C ARG A 144 5.90 -14.18 -16.44
N SER A 145 6.76 -13.75 -17.37
CA SER A 145 6.31 -13.13 -18.61
C SER A 145 5.62 -14.17 -19.50
N VAL A 146 4.49 -13.80 -20.10
CA VAL A 146 3.79 -14.65 -21.09
C VAL A 146 4.55 -14.67 -22.41
N ARG A 147 5.15 -13.54 -22.79
CA ARG A 147 5.91 -13.42 -24.05
C ARG A 147 7.26 -14.14 -24.02
N GLN A 148 7.92 -14.09 -22.86
CA GLN A 148 9.27 -14.62 -22.64
C GLN A 148 9.25 -15.45 -21.35
N PRO A 149 8.77 -16.71 -21.41
CA PRO A 149 8.58 -17.54 -20.21
C PRO A 149 9.85 -17.79 -19.38
N GLU A 150 11.03 -17.66 -20.00
CA GLU A 150 12.33 -17.70 -19.33
C GLU A 150 12.56 -16.48 -18.42
N VAL A 151 11.88 -15.36 -18.66
CA VAL A 151 11.90 -14.19 -17.80
C VAL A 151 10.89 -14.40 -16.67
N SER A 152 11.39 -14.86 -15.56
CA SER A 152 10.57 -15.12 -14.37
C SER A 152 11.35 -14.85 -13.08
N VAL A 153 10.62 -14.59 -12.00
CA VAL A 153 11.15 -14.42 -10.66
C VAL A 153 10.26 -15.15 -9.67
N GLU A 154 10.86 -15.72 -8.64
CA GLU A 154 10.14 -16.27 -7.49
C GLU A 154 10.21 -15.31 -6.33
N LEU A 155 9.10 -15.18 -5.61
CA LEU A 155 8.99 -14.37 -4.40
C LEU A 155 8.49 -15.25 -3.25
N GLY A 156 9.16 -15.12 -2.11
CA GLY A 156 8.71 -15.64 -0.84
C GLY A 156 7.84 -14.62 -0.08
N TYR A 157 7.36 -15.03 1.09
CA TYR A 157 6.62 -14.14 1.98
C TYR A 157 7.38 -12.84 2.30
N ALA A 158 6.67 -11.72 2.26
CA ALA A 158 7.15 -10.36 2.50
C ALA A 158 8.17 -9.82 1.46
N GLU A 159 8.40 -10.55 0.36
CA GLU A 159 9.20 -10.03 -0.74
C GLU A 159 8.35 -9.18 -1.69
N SER A 160 9.01 -8.18 -2.30
CA SER A 160 8.41 -7.22 -3.23
C SER A 160 9.07 -7.32 -4.59
N TYR A 161 8.28 -7.19 -5.64
CA TYR A 161 8.77 -7.15 -7.01
C TYR A 161 8.15 -6.00 -7.79
N ILE A 162 8.97 -5.32 -8.57
CA ILE A 162 8.54 -4.25 -9.46
C ILE A 162 8.46 -4.79 -10.88
N LEU A 163 7.27 -4.75 -11.46
CA LEU A 163 7.03 -5.05 -12.86
C LEU A 163 7.13 -3.75 -13.66
N PRO A 164 8.14 -3.61 -14.53
CA PRO A 164 8.23 -2.42 -15.37
C PRO A 164 7.10 -2.40 -16.42
N ALA A 165 6.72 -1.21 -16.87
CA ALA A 165 5.65 -1.00 -17.84
C ALA A 165 5.77 -1.88 -19.10
N VAL A 166 6.99 -2.10 -19.56
CA VAL A 166 7.28 -2.91 -20.78
C VAL A 166 7.12 -4.41 -20.58
N PHE A 167 6.87 -4.88 -19.35
CA PHE A 167 6.74 -6.32 -19.07
C PHE A 167 5.52 -6.93 -19.79
N GLY A 168 4.44 -6.16 -19.93
CA GLY A 168 3.24 -6.53 -20.67
C GLY A 168 2.45 -7.62 -19.96
N GLU A 169 2.04 -8.65 -20.69
CA GLU A 169 1.29 -9.79 -20.14
C GLU A 169 2.17 -10.69 -19.27
N PHE A 170 1.63 -11.07 -18.12
CA PHE A 170 2.31 -11.92 -17.14
C PHE A 170 1.36 -12.86 -16.42
N GLU A 171 1.93 -13.87 -15.79
CA GLU A 171 1.25 -14.83 -14.94
C GLU A 171 1.85 -14.79 -13.55
N ILE A 172 1.01 -14.87 -12.54
CA ILE A 172 1.39 -15.13 -11.16
C ILE A 172 0.94 -16.55 -10.83
N ILE A 173 1.87 -17.40 -10.44
CA ILE A 173 1.64 -18.81 -10.18
C ILE A 173 1.91 -19.08 -8.69
N ASN A 174 0.94 -19.67 -8.00
CA ASN A 174 1.14 -20.14 -6.65
C ASN A 174 2.02 -21.40 -6.65
N LEU A 175 3.14 -21.36 -5.96
CA LEU A 175 4.05 -22.49 -5.80
C LEU A 175 3.93 -23.15 -4.43
N GLY A 176 3.09 -22.59 -3.55
CA GLY A 176 2.81 -23.13 -2.22
C GLY A 176 1.74 -24.20 -2.24
N SER A 177 1.55 -24.82 -1.09
CA SER A 177 0.58 -25.91 -0.88
C SER A 177 -0.83 -25.40 -0.53
N ALA A 178 -0.98 -24.13 -0.16
CA ALA A 178 -2.22 -23.48 0.23
C ALA A 178 -2.45 -22.19 -0.58
N PRO A 179 -3.69 -21.69 -0.66
CA PRO A 179 -3.96 -20.38 -1.25
C PRO A 179 -3.11 -19.27 -0.63
N CYS A 180 -2.75 -18.29 -1.42
CA CYS A 180 -1.95 -17.16 -0.99
C CYS A 180 -2.64 -15.82 -1.28
N LYS A 181 -2.13 -14.74 -0.66
CA LYS A 181 -2.60 -13.38 -0.91
C LYS A 181 -1.45 -12.49 -1.37
N ILE A 182 -1.75 -11.73 -2.39
CA ILE A 182 -0.80 -10.84 -3.04
C ILE A 182 -1.38 -9.43 -3.02
N VAL A 183 -0.60 -8.47 -2.57
CA VAL A 183 -0.94 -7.06 -2.75
C VAL A 183 -0.33 -6.61 -4.07
N LYS A 184 -1.18 -6.04 -4.93
CA LYS A 184 -0.83 -5.40 -6.19
C LYS A 184 -1.12 -3.91 -6.09
N ALA A 185 -0.12 -3.08 -6.33
CA ALA A 185 -0.28 -1.63 -6.42
C ALA A 185 0.12 -1.14 -7.81
N GLY A 186 -0.62 -0.19 -8.33
CA GLY A 186 -0.38 0.44 -9.62
C GLY A 186 -0.66 1.93 -9.60
N VAL A 187 -0.26 2.62 -10.65
CA VAL A 187 -0.54 4.05 -10.81
C VAL A 187 -2.04 4.26 -11.01
N SER A 188 -2.61 5.26 -10.35
CA SER A 188 -4.03 5.57 -10.51
C SER A 188 -4.27 6.18 -11.90
N PRO A 189 -5.15 5.58 -12.74
CA PRO A 189 -5.42 6.10 -14.08
C PRO A 189 -6.16 7.46 -14.07
N GLU A 190 -6.67 7.87 -12.91
CA GLU A 190 -7.34 9.18 -12.74
C GLU A 190 -6.34 10.29 -12.40
N TRP A 191 -5.08 9.93 -12.19
CA TRP A 191 -4.03 10.89 -11.96
C TRP A 191 -3.52 11.46 -13.29
N ASP A 192 -4.07 12.62 -13.66
CA ASP A 192 -3.56 13.41 -14.77
C ASP A 192 -2.46 14.32 -14.23
N VAL A 193 -1.22 13.92 -14.44
CA VAL A 193 -0.06 14.78 -14.13
C VAL A 193 -0.09 15.94 -15.12
N LYS A 194 -0.71 17.03 -14.73
CA LYS A 194 -0.46 18.31 -15.39
C LYS A 194 0.99 18.69 -15.07
N ILE A 195 1.89 18.31 -15.97
CA ILE A 195 3.24 18.87 -15.97
C ILE A 195 3.03 20.37 -16.23
N VAL A 196 3.20 21.17 -15.19
CA VAL A 196 3.26 22.63 -15.34
C VAL A 196 4.62 22.87 -15.98
N GLU A 197 4.59 23.19 -17.29
CA GLU A 197 5.75 23.67 -18.03
C GLU A 197 6.26 25.00 -17.47
#